data_db9fb21ab1ea831027647fbfa96bd713
#
_entry.id   db9fb21ab1ea831027647fbfa96bd713
#
_cell.length_a   1.000
_cell.length_b   1.000
_cell.length_c   1.000
_cell.angle_alpha   90.00
_cell.angle_beta   90.00
_cell.angle_gamma   90.00
#
_symmetry.space_group_name_H-M   'P 1'
#
loop_
_entity.id
_entity.type
_entity.pdbx_description
1 polymer ?
#
loop_
_entity_poly.entity_id
_entity_poly.type
_entity_poly.pdbx_seq_one_letter_code
_entity_poly.pdbx_strand_id
1 'polypeptide(L)'
;MSARLEVADIFRRHGDAYRQVHDGHLGRVERRVMSAIELCRTAELGGHVEGCRSCGTIRVAYNSCRNRHCPKCQGQACREWLAARQDELLPVPYFHVVFTLPAEIAAIAFQNKAAVYAILFKAVAETLRTIAADPKHLGAEIGFIAVLHSWGQNLHYHPHIHCIVPGGGISRNGTRWIGCRSGFFLPVRVLSRLFRRLFLEELRVAHDASRLGFFGDLAHLAKSEAFARMLTEVRRLEW
;
A
#
# COMPACT_ATOMS: atom_id res chain seq x y z
N MET A 1 16.73 30.74 11.08
CA MET A 1 16.42 29.38 10.60
C MET A 1 15.31 29.49 9.56
N SER A 2 15.55 29.10 8.32
CA SER A 2 14.51 29.08 7.28
C SER A 2 13.40 28.13 7.72
N ALA A 3 12.15 28.60 7.77
CA ALA A 3 11.01 27.77 8.10
C ALA A 3 10.91 26.66 7.05
N ARG A 4 10.94 25.41 7.50
CA ARG A 4 10.84 24.25 6.62
C ARG A 4 9.45 24.23 5.98
N LEU A 5 9.40 24.28 4.65
CA LEU A 5 8.15 24.27 3.90
C LEU A 5 7.33 22.99 4.22
N GLU A 6 6.07 23.16 4.56
CA GLU A 6 5.12 22.09 4.85
C GLU A 6 4.07 21.96 3.75
N VAL A 7 3.46 20.79 3.61
CA VAL A 7 2.35 20.56 2.66
C VAL A 7 1.17 21.51 2.95
N ALA A 8 0.92 21.83 4.22
CA ALA A 8 -0.08 22.80 4.63
C ALA A 8 0.17 24.19 4.03
N ASP A 9 1.45 24.60 3.89
CA ASP A 9 1.79 25.93 3.31
C ASP A 9 1.49 25.98 1.81
N ILE A 10 1.67 24.85 1.12
CA ILE A 10 1.30 24.72 -0.31
C ILE A 10 -0.23 24.89 -0.47
N PHE A 11 -1.00 24.19 0.37
CA PHE A 11 -2.45 24.29 0.31
C PHE A 11 -2.97 25.67 0.70
N ARG A 12 -2.39 26.31 1.72
CA ARG A 12 -2.75 27.69 2.09
C ARG A 12 -2.48 28.69 0.97
N ARG A 13 -1.40 28.50 0.20
CA ARG A 13 -1.01 29.41 -0.89
C ARG A 13 -1.78 29.17 -2.17
N HIS A 14 -2.07 27.92 -2.50
CA HIS A 14 -2.57 27.52 -3.82
C HIS A 14 -3.89 26.74 -3.76
N GLY A 15 -4.36 26.38 -2.56
CA GLY A 15 -5.53 25.51 -2.38
C GLY A 15 -6.82 26.09 -2.95
N ASP A 16 -7.06 27.39 -2.78
CA ASP A 16 -8.27 28.04 -3.30
C ASP A 16 -8.27 28.09 -4.83
N ALA A 17 -7.15 28.48 -5.43
CA ALA A 17 -7.01 28.47 -6.89
C ALA A 17 -7.19 27.05 -7.45
N TYR A 18 -6.61 26.06 -6.79
CA TYR A 18 -6.78 24.66 -7.18
C TYR A 18 -8.24 24.19 -7.09
N ARG A 19 -8.93 24.54 -6.00
CA ARG A 19 -10.36 24.22 -5.82
C ARG A 19 -11.25 24.87 -6.88
N GLN A 20 -10.94 26.10 -7.29
CA GLN A 20 -11.66 26.82 -8.34
C GLN A 20 -11.47 26.19 -9.72
N VAL A 21 -10.21 25.90 -10.09
CA VAL A 21 -9.89 25.28 -11.40
C VAL A 21 -10.50 23.88 -11.52
N HIS A 22 -10.60 23.16 -10.42
CA HIS A 22 -11.14 21.79 -10.38
C HIS A 22 -12.56 21.72 -9.79
N ASP A 23 -13.31 22.82 -9.85
CA ASP A 23 -14.71 22.80 -9.38
C ASP A 23 -15.55 21.79 -10.19
N GLY A 24 -16.37 21.00 -9.49
CA GLY A 24 -17.09 19.88 -10.12
C GLY A 24 -16.30 18.57 -10.23
N HIS A 25 -14.96 18.59 -10.16
CA HIS A 25 -14.10 17.38 -10.16
C HIS A 25 -13.59 16.98 -8.78
N LEU A 26 -13.55 17.93 -7.83
CA LEU A 26 -13.17 17.65 -6.45
C LEU A 26 -14.40 17.24 -5.63
N GLY A 27 -14.36 15.98 -5.14
CA GLY A 27 -15.39 15.46 -4.26
C GLY A 27 -15.31 16.03 -2.84
N ARG A 28 -16.29 15.70 -2.01
CA ARG A 28 -16.35 16.14 -0.60
C ARG A 28 -15.16 15.61 0.21
N VAL A 29 -14.66 14.43 -0.14
CA VAL A 29 -13.56 13.78 0.58
C VAL A 29 -12.26 14.54 0.36
N GLU A 30 -11.93 14.88 -0.89
CA GLU A 30 -10.73 15.62 -1.25
C GLU A 30 -10.73 17.01 -0.62
N ARG A 31 -11.84 17.74 -0.70
CA ARG A 31 -12.02 19.05 -0.05
C ARG A 31 -11.81 18.97 1.46
N ARG A 32 -12.39 17.94 2.11
CA ARG A 32 -12.23 17.70 3.55
C ARG A 32 -10.78 17.40 3.93
N VAL A 33 -10.07 16.62 3.11
CA VAL A 33 -8.66 16.28 3.34
C VAL A 33 -7.79 17.53 3.23
N MET A 34 -7.97 18.35 2.19
CA MET A 34 -7.23 19.60 2.02
C MET A 34 -7.42 20.51 3.23
N SER A 35 -8.67 20.80 3.62
CA SER A 35 -8.97 21.62 4.79
C SER A 35 -8.40 21.04 6.09
N ALA A 36 -8.46 19.73 6.29
CA ALA A 36 -7.88 19.10 7.46
C ALA A 36 -6.36 19.28 7.55
N ILE A 37 -5.64 19.23 6.42
CA ILE A 37 -4.20 19.47 6.37
C ILE A 37 -3.88 20.94 6.64
N GLU A 38 -4.62 21.87 6.04
CA GLU A 38 -4.47 23.31 6.23
C GLU A 38 -4.64 23.74 7.70
N LEU A 39 -5.67 23.20 8.37
CA LEU A 39 -6.02 23.53 9.74
C LEU A 39 -5.24 22.76 10.80
N CYS A 40 -4.47 21.73 10.40
CA CYS A 40 -3.78 20.86 11.33
C CYS A 40 -2.79 21.59 12.19
N ARG A 41 -2.97 21.53 13.53
CA ARG A 41 -2.16 22.21 14.52
C ARG A 41 -2.17 23.74 14.38
N THR A 42 -3.33 24.27 14.10
CA THR A 42 -3.61 25.72 14.15
C THR A 42 -4.66 26.03 15.22
N ALA A 43 -4.84 27.30 15.54
CA ALA A 43 -5.85 27.77 16.49
C ALA A 43 -7.29 27.37 16.09
N GLU A 44 -7.56 27.20 14.82
CA GLU A 44 -8.86 26.79 14.27
C GLU A 44 -9.37 25.43 14.81
N LEU A 45 -8.47 24.54 15.13
CA LEU A 45 -8.81 23.24 15.74
C LEU A 45 -8.79 23.30 17.27
N GLY A 46 -8.64 24.49 17.84
CA GLY A 46 -8.45 24.66 19.29
C GLY A 46 -7.10 24.14 19.77
N GLY A 47 -6.91 24.11 21.06
CA GLY A 47 -5.65 23.68 21.69
C GLY A 47 -5.77 23.64 23.19
N HIS A 48 -4.64 23.33 23.84
CA HIS A 48 -4.50 23.38 25.29
C HIS A 48 -3.17 24.01 25.67
N VAL A 49 -3.09 24.50 26.89
CA VAL A 49 -1.89 25.11 27.45
C VAL A 49 -1.14 24.05 28.25
N GLU A 50 0.12 23.86 27.92
CA GLU A 50 1.03 22.98 28.64
C GLU A 50 2.00 23.81 29.47
N GLY A 51 2.13 23.50 30.76
CA GLY A 51 3.10 24.14 31.66
C GLY A 51 4.14 23.16 32.18
N CYS A 52 5.40 23.50 32.08
CA CYS A 52 6.49 22.72 32.69
C CYS A 52 6.53 22.96 34.20
N ARG A 53 6.38 21.91 34.99
CA ARG A 53 6.39 22.01 36.44
C ARG A 53 7.80 22.36 37.03
N SER A 54 8.87 22.07 36.28
CA SER A 54 10.23 22.26 36.73
C SER A 54 10.79 23.66 36.39
N CYS A 55 10.44 24.23 35.23
CA CYS A 55 10.99 25.52 34.78
C CYS A 55 9.93 26.60 34.54
N GLY A 56 8.63 26.30 34.74
CA GLY A 56 7.56 27.28 34.57
C GLY A 56 7.25 27.66 33.11
N THR A 57 7.95 27.09 32.11
CA THR A 57 7.72 27.42 30.72
C THR A 57 6.31 27.00 30.31
N ILE A 58 5.59 27.93 29.68
CA ILE A 58 4.23 27.70 29.16
C ILE A 58 4.31 27.66 27.64
N ARG A 59 3.60 26.70 27.01
CA ARG A 59 3.39 26.62 25.56
C ARG A 59 1.96 26.31 25.21
N VAL A 60 1.50 26.78 24.06
CA VAL A 60 0.21 26.39 23.48
C VAL A 60 0.44 25.19 22.55
N ALA A 61 -0.28 24.11 22.79
CA ALA A 61 -0.28 22.93 21.94
C ALA A 61 -1.62 22.86 21.20
N TYR A 62 -1.58 23.11 19.89
CA TYR A 62 -2.76 23.06 19.05
C TYR A 62 -3.14 21.62 18.66
N ASN A 63 -4.44 21.36 18.56
CA ASN A 63 -4.97 20.06 18.25
C ASN A 63 -4.61 19.60 16.84
N SER A 64 -4.39 18.31 16.68
CA SER A 64 -4.14 17.68 15.39
C SER A 64 -5.44 17.33 14.66
N CYS A 65 -5.42 17.35 13.32
CA CYS A 65 -6.60 17.01 12.52
C CYS A 65 -6.92 15.50 12.50
N ARG A 66 -6.01 14.65 12.95
CA ARG A 66 -6.10 13.17 12.96
C ARG A 66 -6.45 12.57 11.59
N ASN A 67 -6.28 13.35 10.51
CA ASN A 67 -6.56 12.85 9.17
C ASN A 67 -5.42 11.95 8.69
N ARG A 68 -5.77 10.79 8.15
CA ARG A 68 -4.79 9.80 7.64
C ARG A 68 -3.94 10.28 6.46
N HIS A 69 -4.35 11.35 5.79
CA HIS A 69 -3.60 11.96 4.69
C HIS A 69 -2.73 13.15 5.14
N CYS A 70 -2.84 13.56 6.42
CA CYS A 70 -2.05 14.66 6.92
C CYS A 70 -0.60 14.23 7.21
N PRO A 71 0.41 14.82 6.57
CA PRO A 71 1.81 14.45 6.80
C PRO A 71 2.28 14.63 8.25
N LYS A 72 1.76 15.66 8.94
CA LYS A 72 2.06 15.89 10.37
C LYS A 72 1.53 14.77 11.26
N CYS A 73 0.27 14.36 11.04
CA CYS A 73 -0.36 13.28 11.81
C CYS A 73 0.25 11.91 11.45
N GLN A 74 0.51 11.66 10.17
CA GLN A 74 1.12 10.42 9.71
C GLN A 74 2.56 10.26 10.17
N GLY A 75 3.32 11.34 10.29
CA GLY A 75 4.71 11.28 10.76
C GLY A 75 4.82 10.72 12.20
N GLN A 76 3.87 10.99 13.07
CA GLN A 76 3.83 10.40 14.42
C GLN A 76 3.39 8.94 14.36
N ALA A 77 2.27 8.64 13.70
CA ALA A 77 1.78 7.27 13.55
C ALA A 77 2.81 6.34 12.87
N CYS A 78 3.54 6.87 11.89
CA CYS A 78 4.61 6.12 11.22
C CYS A 78 5.76 5.79 12.20
N ARG A 79 6.19 6.74 13.03
CA ARG A 79 7.24 6.48 14.03
C ARG A 79 6.82 5.45 15.07
N GLU A 80 5.60 5.56 15.58
CA GLU A 80 5.04 4.60 16.56
C GLU A 80 4.94 3.20 15.95
N TRP A 81 4.43 3.10 14.73
CA TRP A 81 4.36 1.83 14.00
C TRP A 81 5.75 1.23 13.74
N LEU A 82 6.70 2.07 13.31
CA LEU A 82 8.06 1.62 13.03
C LEU A 82 8.76 1.12 14.30
N ALA A 83 8.65 1.86 15.42
CA ALA A 83 9.20 1.44 16.69
C ALA A 83 8.64 0.06 17.12
N ALA A 84 7.32 -0.12 17.07
CA ALA A 84 6.70 -1.39 17.38
C ALA A 84 7.17 -2.54 16.46
N ARG A 85 7.40 -2.26 15.16
CA ARG A 85 7.91 -3.28 14.23
C ARG A 85 9.39 -3.59 14.48
N GLN A 86 10.19 -2.61 14.88
CA GLN A 86 11.60 -2.84 15.20
C GLN A 86 11.78 -3.78 16.39
N ASP A 87 10.92 -3.68 17.39
CA ASP A 87 10.94 -4.57 18.57
C ASP A 87 10.56 -6.02 18.23
N GLU A 88 9.84 -6.24 17.12
CA GLU A 88 9.42 -7.56 16.64
C GLU A 88 10.43 -8.21 15.67
N LEU A 89 11.50 -7.50 15.28
CA LEU A 89 12.47 -8.04 14.32
C LEU A 89 13.26 -9.22 14.91
N LEU A 90 13.31 -10.29 14.12
CA LEU A 90 14.17 -11.42 14.41
C LEU A 90 15.63 -11.10 14.04
N PRO A 91 16.63 -11.67 14.74
CA PRO A 91 18.05 -11.46 14.43
C PRO A 91 18.49 -12.26 13.17
N VAL A 92 17.81 -12.03 12.05
CA VAL A 92 18.05 -12.68 10.76
C VAL A 92 18.05 -11.63 9.64
N PRO A 93 18.69 -11.91 8.48
CA PRO A 93 18.54 -11.04 7.31
C PRO A 93 17.08 -10.90 6.88
N TYR A 94 16.74 -9.77 6.30
CA TYR A 94 15.41 -9.53 5.72
C TYR A 94 15.50 -9.27 4.23
N PHE A 95 14.48 -9.70 3.51
CA PHE A 95 14.34 -9.47 2.07
C PHE A 95 13.16 -8.55 1.80
N HIS A 96 13.37 -7.62 0.89
CA HIS A 96 12.34 -6.75 0.35
C HIS A 96 11.86 -7.33 -0.98
N VAL A 97 10.64 -7.83 -1.02
CA VAL A 97 10.03 -8.44 -2.22
C VAL A 97 8.87 -7.56 -2.67
N VAL A 98 8.85 -7.19 -3.94
CA VAL A 98 7.81 -6.33 -4.50
C VAL A 98 7.04 -7.10 -5.57
N PHE A 99 5.71 -7.06 -5.47
CA PHE A 99 4.80 -7.59 -6.48
C PHE A 99 4.05 -6.44 -7.13
N THR A 100 4.24 -6.28 -8.42
CA THR A 100 3.63 -5.19 -9.21
C THR A 100 2.56 -5.72 -10.14
N LEU A 101 1.59 -4.86 -10.48
CA LEU A 101 0.59 -5.15 -11.52
C LEU A 101 0.97 -4.40 -12.80
N PRO A 102 0.76 -5.00 -13.97
CA PRO A 102 0.95 -4.30 -15.24
C PRO A 102 -0.07 -3.16 -15.42
N ALA A 103 0.25 -2.20 -16.28
CA ALA A 103 -0.54 -0.98 -16.46
C ALA A 103 -1.99 -1.28 -16.91
N GLU A 104 -2.19 -2.34 -17.69
CA GLU A 104 -3.49 -2.79 -18.18
C GLU A 104 -4.44 -3.18 -17.04
N ILE A 105 -3.89 -3.72 -15.96
CA ILE A 105 -4.67 -4.05 -14.75
C ILE A 105 -4.90 -2.82 -13.88
N ALA A 106 -4.03 -1.82 -13.94
CA ALA A 106 -4.17 -0.64 -13.10
C ALA A 106 -5.51 0.10 -13.34
N ALA A 107 -5.97 0.23 -14.57
CA ALA A 107 -7.25 0.84 -14.90
C ALA A 107 -8.44 0.08 -14.29
N ILE A 108 -8.42 -1.26 -14.35
CA ILE A 108 -9.43 -2.12 -13.72
C ILE A 108 -9.38 -1.99 -12.20
N ALA A 109 -8.17 -1.98 -11.63
CA ALA A 109 -7.95 -1.81 -10.20
C ALA A 109 -8.46 -0.46 -9.70
N PHE A 110 -8.32 0.61 -10.49
CA PHE A 110 -8.81 1.94 -10.13
C PHE A 110 -10.34 1.97 -9.94
N GLN A 111 -11.08 1.29 -10.81
CA GLN A 111 -12.53 1.18 -10.72
C GLN A 111 -12.99 0.19 -9.65
N ASN A 112 -12.14 -0.81 -9.30
CA ASN A 112 -12.49 -1.95 -8.45
C ASN A 112 -11.54 -2.12 -7.25
N LYS A 113 -11.16 -1.05 -6.59
CA LYS A 113 -10.08 -1.03 -5.57
C LYS A 113 -10.24 -2.14 -4.52
N ALA A 114 -11.42 -2.28 -3.90
CA ALA A 114 -11.64 -3.25 -2.84
C ALA A 114 -11.43 -4.69 -3.33
N ALA A 115 -12.04 -5.06 -4.46
CA ALA A 115 -11.95 -6.41 -5.03
C ALA A 115 -10.52 -6.72 -5.49
N VAL A 116 -9.89 -5.82 -6.28
CA VAL A 116 -8.57 -6.06 -6.84
C VAL A 116 -7.48 -6.04 -5.76
N TYR A 117 -7.58 -5.18 -4.74
CA TYR A 117 -6.62 -5.19 -3.63
C TYR A 117 -6.72 -6.48 -2.80
N ALA A 118 -7.94 -6.98 -2.54
CA ALA A 118 -8.12 -8.26 -1.86
C ALA A 118 -7.49 -9.42 -2.65
N ILE A 119 -7.71 -9.45 -3.97
CA ILE A 119 -7.09 -10.43 -4.88
C ILE A 119 -5.57 -10.30 -4.85
N LEU A 120 -5.05 -9.09 -4.90
CA LEU A 120 -3.61 -8.82 -4.90
C LEU A 120 -2.94 -9.32 -3.62
N PHE A 121 -3.49 -9.02 -2.45
CA PHE A 121 -2.98 -9.54 -1.18
C PHE A 121 -3.06 -11.06 -1.11
N LYS A 122 -4.17 -11.66 -1.53
CA LYS A 122 -4.35 -13.12 -1.57
C LYS A 122 -3.30 -13.80 -2.46
N ALA A 123 -3.16 -13.33 -3.70
CA ALA A 123 -2.21 -13.90 -4.66
C ALA A 123 -0.75 -13.77 -4.19
N VAL A 124 -0.36 -12.64 -3.59
CA VAL A 124 0.97 -12.43 -3.01
C VAL A 124 1.22 -13.39 -1.85
N ALA A 125 0.28 -13.47 -0.91
CA ALA A 125 0.43 -14.34 0.26
C ALA A 125 0.53 -15.81 -0.14
N GLU A 126 -0.34 -16.26 -1.03
CA GLU A 126 -0.34 -17.64 -1.51
C GLU A 126 0.93 -17.97 -2.31
N THR A 127 1.41 -17.04 -3.14
CA THR A 127 2.66 -17.19 -3.88
C THR A 127 3.85 -17.39 -2.95
N LEU A 128 4.04 -16.48 -1.99
CA LEU A 128 5.17 -16.54 -1.07
C LEU A 128 5.14 -17.82 -0.23
N ARG A 129 3.98 -18.15 0.33
CA ARG A 129 3.83 -19.33 1.19
C ARG A 129 4.01 -20.63 0.42
N THR A 130 3.46 -20.75 -0.77
CA THR A 130 3.57 -21.96 -1.62
C THR A 130 5.01 -22.22 -2.02
N ILE A 131 5.73 -21.22 -2.51
CA ILE A 131 7.10 -21.41 -2.97
C ILE A 131 8.05 -21.61 -1.78
N ALA A 132 7.84 -20.90 -0.67
CA ALA A 132 8.66 -21.10 0.52
C ALA A 132 8.45 -22.49 1.16
N ALA A 133 7.25 -23.02 1.15
CA ALA A 133 6.95 -24.35 1.70
C ALA A 133 7.51 -25.51 0.85
N ASP A 134 7.85 -25.27 -0.44
CA ASP A 134 8.44 -26.30 -1.30
C ASP A 134 9.87 -26.61 -0.85
N PRO A 135 10.17 -27.90 -0.52
CA PRO A 135 11.54 -28.32 -0.12
C PRO A 135 12.61 -28.08 -1.18
N LYS A 136 12.24 -27.93 -2.46
CA LYS A 136 13.18 -27.58 -3.54
C LYS A 136 13.68 -26.14 -3.42
N HIS A 137 12.98 -25.28 -2.67
CA HIS A 137 13.33 -23.89 -2.48
C HIS A 137 13.78 -23.61 -1.05
N LEU A 138 12.86 -23.49 -0.09
CA LEU A 138 13.19 -23.24 1.30
C LEU A 138 12.74 -24.40 2.22
N GLY A 139 11.57 -24.98 1.98
CA GLY A 139 11.00 -26.05 2.81
C GLY A 139 10.52 -25.57 4.18
N ALA A 140 10.08 -24.31 4.28
CA ALA A 140 9.69 -23.70 5.54
C ALA A 140 8.38 -22.91 5.41
N GLU A 141 7.70 -22.76 6.54
CA GLU A 141 6.59 -21.83 6.70
C GLU A 141 7.13 -20.45 7.07
N ILE A 142 6.82 -19.45 6.24
CA ILE A 142 7.29 -18.08 6.40
C ILE A 142 6.21 -17.15 6.88
N GLY A 143 6.62 -16.13 7.67
CA GLY A 143 5.83 -14.94 7.96
C GLY A 143 6.36 -13.75 7.16
N PHE A 144 5.54 -12.74 6.94
CA PHE A 144 5.96 -11.49 6.29
C PHE A 144 4.97 -10.36 6.60
N ILE A 145 5.45 -9.13 6.46
CA ILE A 145 4.62 -7.93 6.48
C ILE A 145 4.39 -7.52 5.03
N ALA A 146 3.13 -7.29 4.66
CA ALA A 146 2.74 -6.83 3.34
C ALA A 146 2.09 -5.44 3.41
N VAL A 147 2.60 -4.50 2.63
CA VAL A 147 2.13 -3.11 2.58
C VAL A 147 1.73 -2.75 1.16
N LEU A 148 0.47 -2.31 0.99
CA LEU A 148 -0.03 -1.84 -0.29
C LEU A 148 0.47 -0.43 -0.58
N HIS A 149 1.10 -0.25 -1.73
CA HIS A 149 1.31 1.04 -2.36
C HIS A 149 0.43 1.16 -3.60
N SER A 150 -0.16 2.32 -3.83
CA SER A 150 -1.07 2.54 -4.96
C SER A 150 -0.58 3.58 -5.96
N TRP A 151 0.59 4.19 -5.72
CA TRP A 151 1.18 5.23 -6.54
C TRP A 151 2.66 4.97 -6.77
N GLY A 152 3.10 5.13 -8.02
CA GLY A 152 4.52 5.14 -8.36
C GLY A 152 5.19 6.49 -8.00
N GLN A 153 6.51 6.58 -8.16
CA GLN A 153 7.28 7.82 -7.90
C GLN A 153 6.84 9.01 -8.77
N ASN A 154 6.31 8.74 -9.94
CA ASN A 154 5.74 9.72 -10.89
C ASN A 154 4.28 10.08 -10.58
N LEU A 155 3.75 9.68 -9.43
CA LEU A 155 2.37 9.86 -8.99
C LEU A 155 1.32 9.20 -9.90
N HIS A 156 1.70 8.32 -10.81
CA HIS A 156 0.75 7.51 -11.55
C HIS A 156 0.20 6.40 -10.66
N TYR A 157 -1.08 6.10 -10.85
CA TYR A 157 -1.73 5.02 -10.14
C TYR A 157 -1.13 3.67 -10.58
N HIS A 158 -0.46 3.02 -9.64
CA HIS A 158 0.29 1.79 -9.87
C HIS A 158 0.25 0.91 -8.61
N PRO A 159 -0.82 0.12 -8.43
CA PRO A 159 -0.95 -0.71 -7.24
C PRO A 159 0.08 -1.83 -7.21
N HIS A 160 0.79 -1.92 -6.11
CA HIS A 160 1.80 -2.93 -5.87
C HIS A 160 1.94 -3.20 -4.37
N ILE A 161 2.46 -4.37 -4.01
CA ILE A 161 2.67 -4.75 -2.61
C ILE A 161 4.16 -4.88 -2.34
N HIS A 162 4.60 -4.20 -1.29
CA HIS A 162 5.91 -4.39 -0.69
C HIS A 162 5.80 -5.42 0.43
N CYS A 163 6.62 -6.46 0.36
CA CYS A 163 6.73 -7.47 1.41
C CYS A 163 8.09 -7.38 2.09
N ILE A 164 8.10 -7.34 3.42
CA ILE A 164 9.29 -7.48 4.26
C ILE A 164 9.27 -8.90 4.80
N VAL A 165 10.22 -9.71 4.39
CA VAL A 165 10.25 -11.15 4.66
C VAL A 165 11.52 -11.52 5.40
N PRO A 166 11.45 -12.18 6.58
CA PRO A 166 12.63 -12.75 7.24
C PRO A 166 13.35 -13.73 6.33
N GLY A 167 14.66 -13.79 6.41
CA GLY A 167 15.51 -14.70 5.63
C GLY A 167 15.45 -16.15 6.10
N GLY A 168 14.26 -16.70 6.20
CA GLY A 168 13.99 -18.05 6.63
C GLY A 168 12.56 -18.22 7.12
N GLY A 169 12.29 -19.38 7.71
CA GLY A 169 10.98 -19.72 8.27
C GLY A 169 11.05 -20.89 9.23
N ILE A 170 9.90 -21.26 9.75
CA ILE A 170 9.75 -22.37 10.67
C ILE A 170 9.57 -23.68 9.88
N SER A 171 10.25 -24.73 10.27
CA SER A 171 10.04 -26.06 9.70
C SER A 171 8.56 -26.48 9.87
N ARG A 172 8.03 -27.29 8.95
CA ARG A 172 6.62 -27.74 8.96
C ARG A 172 6.17 -28.37 10.28
N ASN A 173 7.09 -28.99 11.03
CA ASN A 173 6.81 -29.54 12.36
C ASN A 173 6.98 -28.53 13.49
N GLY A 174 7.26 -27.28 13.20
CA GLY A 174 7.38 -26.18 14.17
C GLY A 174 8.64 -26.21 15.05
N THR A 175 9.60 -27.12 14.82
CA THR A 175 10.67 -27.39 15.79
C THR A 175 11.98 -26.65 15.55
N ARG A 176 12.21 -26.09 14.34
CA ARG A 176 13.48 -25.47 13.99
C ARG A 176 13.29 -24.34 12.98
N TRP A 177 14.23 -23.40 13.00
CA TRP A 177 14.38 -22.38 11.98
C TRP A 177 15.13 -22.94 10.76
N ILE A 178 14.63 -22.68 9.56
CA ILE A 178 15.27 -23.00 8.29
C ILE A 178 15.66 -21.68 7.65
N GLY A 179 16.97 -21.38 7.61
CA GLY A 179 17.49 -20.14 7.03
C GLY A 179 17.59 -20.22 5.51
N CYS A 180 17.40 -19.07 4.85
CA CYS A 180 17.71 -18.88 3.45
C CYS A 180 19.23 -18.95 3.21
N ARG A 181 19.63 -19.21 1.96
CA ARG A 181 21.02 -19.04 1.53
C ARG A 181 21.41 -17.55 1.65
N SER A 182 22.68 -17.30 1.97
CA SER A 182 23.18 -15.93 2.06
C SER A 182 22.91 -15.14 0.78
N GLY A 183 22.31 -13.96 0.90
CA GLY A 183 21.99 -13.08 -0.22
C GLY A 183 20.92 -13.57 -1.20
N PHE A 184 20.26 -14.71 -0.91
CA PHE A 184 19.24 -15.26 -1.79
C PHE A 184 18.01 -15.72 -0.99
N PHE A 185 16.84 -15.23 -1.38
CA PHE A 185 15.56 -15.63 -0.77
C PHE A 185 14.88 -16.74 -1.57
N LEU A 186 14.22 -16.42 -2.63
CA LEU A 186 13.48 -17.33 -3.50
C LEU A 186 13.67 -16.95 -4.98
N PRO A 187 13.52 -17.89 -5.93
CA PRO A 187 13.74 -17.60 -7.35
C PRO A 187 12.65 -16.69 -7.91
N VAL A 188 13.01 -15.47 -8.29
CA VAL A 188 12.10 -14.40 -8.78
C VAL A 188 11.21 -14.89 -9.92
N ARG A 189 11.76 -15.62 -10.90
CA ARG A 189 10.97 -16.14 -12.04
C ARG A 189 9.89 -17.14 -11.63
N VAL A 190 10.12 -17.90 -10.56
CA VAL A 190 9.13 -18.86 -10.03
C VAL A 190 8.03 -18.11 -9.29
N LEU A 191 8.42 -17.14 -8.46
CA LEU A 191 7.46 -16.24 -7.78
C LEU A 191 6.58 -15.52 -8.80
N SER A 192 7.17 -14.87 -9.81
CA SER A 192 6.44 -14.11 -10.85
C SER A 192 5.44 -14.99 -11.60
N ARG A 193 5.82 -16.20 -12.02
CA ARG A 193 4.92 -17.13 -12.75
C ARG A 193 3.72 -17.55 -11.89
N LEU A 194 3.96 -17.90 -10.64
CA LEU A 194 2.89 -18.33 -9.75
C LEU A 194 1.97 -17.16 -9.39
N PHE A 195 2.54 -16.01 -9.02
CA PHE A 195 1.78 -14.79 -8.72
C PHE A 195 0.87 -14.40 -9.88
N ARG A 196 1.41 -14.29 -11.10
CA ARG A 196 0.63 -13.95 -12.29
C ARG A 196 -0.53 -14.92 -12.50
N ARG A 197 -0.26 -16.23 -12.39
CA ARG A 197 -1.30 -17.25 -12.54
C ARG A 197 -2.41 -17.05 -11.51
N LEU A 198 -2.08 -17.02 -10.24
CA LEU A 198 -3.06 -16.90 -9.14
C LEU A 198 -3.85 -15.60 -9.24
N PHE A 199 -3.18 -14.49 -9.52
CA PHE A 199 -3.85 -13.20 -9.65
C PHE A 199 -4.86 -13.20 -10.80
N LEU A 200 -4.49 -13.69 -11.99
CA LEU A 200 -5.39 -13.72 -13.16
C LEU A 200 -6.54 -14.72 -13.00
N GLU A 201 -6.29 -15.85 -12.33
CA GLU A 201 -7.34 -16.82 -11.99
C GLU A 201 -8.39 -16.21 -11.04
N GLU A 202 -7.95 -15.57 -9.96
CA GLU A 202 -8.85 -14.88 -9.02
C GLU A 202 -9.58 -13.70 -9.65
N LEU A 203 -8.91 -12.95 -10.52
CA LEU A 203 -9.53 -11.83 -11.23
C LEU A 203 -10.64 -12.32 -12.16
N ARG A 204 -10.44 -13.46 -12.84
CA ARG A 204 -11.47 -14.11 -13.64
C ARG A 204 -12.64 -14.60 -12.79
N VAL A 205 -12.37 -15.26 -11.67
CA VAL A 205 -13.43 -15.69 -10.73
C VAL A 205 -14.23 -14.48 -10.22
N ALA A 206 -13.58 -13.34 -9.96
CA ALA A 206 -14.26 -12.13 -9.56
C ALA A 206 -15.16 -11.55 -10.68
N HIS A 207 -14.71 -11.61 -11.93
CA HIS A 207 -15.49 -11.20 -13.09
C HIS A 207 -16.71 -12.11 -13.29
N ASP A 208 -16.52 -13.43 -13.32
CA ASP A 208 -17.58 -14.42 -13.54
C ASP A 208 -18.66 -14.35 -12.44
N ALA A 209 -18.25 -13.99 -11.22
CA ALA A 209 -19.15 -13.74 -10.09
C ALA A 209 -19.76 -12.32 -10.05
N SER A 210 -19.59 -11.50 -11.11
CA SER A 210 -20.10 -10.12 -11.21
C SER A 210 -19.65 -9.21 -10.05
N ARG A 211 -18.46 -9.44 -9.48
CA ARG A 211 -17.88 -8.64 -8.41
C ARG A 211 -17.05 -7.46 -8.91
N LEU A 212 -16.91 -7.32 -10.23
CA LEU A 212 -16.19 -6.22 -10.88
C LEU A 212 -17.16 -5.33 -11.63
N GLY A 213 -17.03 -4.02 -11.45
CA GLY A 213 -17.73 -3.00 -12.22
C GLY A 213 -16.84 -2.44 -13.33
N PHE A 214 -17.42 -2.10 -14.48
CA PHE A 214 -16.70 -1.55 -15.62
C PHE A 214 -17.45 -0.35 -16.18
N PHE A 215 -16.79 0.81 -16.24
CA PHE A 215 -17.38 2.08 -16.65
C PHE A 215 -16.50 2.77 -17.70
N GLY A 216 -17.11 3.69 -18.47
CA GLY A 216 -16.40 4.46 -19.50
C GLY A 216 -15.70 3.55 -20.51
N ASP A 217 -14.44 3.79 -20.78
CA ASP A 217 -13.64 3.03 -21.75
C ASP A 217 -13.51 1.54 -21.42
N LEU A 218 -13.69 1.17 -20.16
CA LEU A 218 -13.63 -0.23 -19.72
C LEU A 218 -14.99 -0.96 -19.79
N ALA A 219 -16.09 -0.28 -20.15
CA ALA A 219 -17.43 -0.87 -20.14
C ALA A 219 -17.53 -2.14 -21.00
N HIS A 220 -16.73 -2.25 -22.06
CA HIS A 220 -16.68 -3.42 -22.94
C HIS A 220 -16.16 -4.68 -22.21
N LEU A 221 -15.39 -4.54 -21.15
CA LEU A 221 -14.87 -5.65 -20.33
C LEU A 221 -15.93 -6.33 -19.45
N ALA A 222 -17.12 -5.78 -19.35
CA ALA A 222 -18.25 -6.48 -18.73
C ALA A 222 -18.66 -7.75 -19.51
N LYS A 223 -18.30 -7.83 -20.81
CA LYS A 223 -18.53 -9.01 -21.63
C LYS A 223 -17.42 -10.04 -21.40
N SER A 224 -17.81 -11.28 -21.06
CA SER A 224 -16.87 -12.37 -20.73
C SER A 224 -15.82 -12.64 -21.82
N GLU A 225 -16.21 -12.54 -23.10
CA GLU A 225 -15.28 -12.74 -24.22
C GLU A 225 -14.21 -11.63 -24.30
N ALA A 226 -14.60 -10.38 -24.11
CA ALA A 226 -13.68 -9.24 -24.13
C ALA A 226 -12.71 -9.33 -22.95
N PHE A 227 -13.23 -9.68 -21.78
CA PHE A 227 -12.42 -9.87 -20.58
C PHE A 227 -11.44 -11.03 -20.72
N ALA A 228 -11.85 -12.16 -21.25
CA ALA A 228 -10.99 -13.31 -21.50
C ALA A 228 -9.86 -13.00 -22.50
N ARG A 229 -10.13 -12.22 -23.56
CA ARG A 229 -9.09 -11.74 -24.49
C ARG A 229 -8.08 -10.88 -23.78
N MET A 230 -8.53 -9.89 -23.01
CA MET A 230 -7.65 -9.02 -22.23
C MET A 230 -6.77 -9.84 -21.26
N LEU A 231 -7.32 -10.80 -20.51
CA LEU A 231 -6.54 -11.68 -19.63
C LEU A 231 -5.48 -12.49 -20.41
N THR A 232 -5.78 -12.90 -21.64
CA THR A 232 -4.84 -13.64 -22.50
C THR A 232 -3.67 -12.76 -22.91
N GLU A 233 -3.90 -11.49 -23.24
CA GLU A 233 -2.88 -10.50 -23.58
C GLU A 233 -2.00 -10.18 -22.35
N VAL A 234 -2.63 -9.87 -21.23
CA VAL A 234 -1.93 -9.55 -19.97
C VAL A 234 -1.07 -10.73 -19.48
N ARG A 235 -1.51 -11.97 -19.70
CA ARG A 235 -0.74 -13.17 -19.36
C ARG A 235 0.61 -13.26 -20.09
N ARG A 236 0.74 -12.64 -21.26
CA ARG A 236 1.97 -12.65 -22.06
C ARG A 236 2.97 -11.59 -21.65
N LEU A 237 2.52 -10.60 -20.90
CA LEU A 237 3.39 -9.54 -20.39
C LEU A 237 4.40 -10.09 -19.39
N GLU A 238 5.50 -9.40 -19.22
CA GLU A 238 6.43 -9.62 -18.12
C GLU A 238 5.89 -8.97 -16.84
N TRP A 239 5.91 -9.71 -15.74
CA TRP A 239 5.39 -9.27 -14.43
C TRP A 239 6.51 -9.28 -13.40
#